data_b44131a019bc16327c06ff6cc7059066
#
_entry.id   b44131a019bc16327c06ff6cc7059066
#
_cell.length_a   1.000
_cell.length_b   1.000
_cell.length_c   1.000
_cell.angle_alpha   90.00
_cell.angle_beta   90.00
_cell.angle_gamma   90.00
#
_symmetry.space_group_name_H-M   'P 1'
#
loop_
_entity.id
_entity.type
_entity.pdbx_description
1 polymer ?
#
loop_
_entity_poly.entity_id
_entity_poly.type
_entity_poly.pdbx_seq_one_letter_code
_entity_poly.pdbx_strand_id
1 'polypeptide(L)'
;MFNGILNVRKEKGFTSHDVVAKLRGILHQKKIGHTGTLDPAAEGVLPVCLGSATKLVEFLTDRTKTYRAVLLLGVETDSQDMTGTVLRTQEVCCSEEELRAAAQSFVGGYEQIPPMYSAKKQGGKKLVDLARRGITVERPAHRVEISDIRLEEIALPRVVMTVNC
;
A
#
# COMPACT_ATOMS: atom_id res chain seq x y z
N MET A 1 -23.06 -21.75 -6.09
CA MET A 1 -22.53 -20.37 -5.93
C MET A 1 -22.06 -20.20 -4.49
N PHE A 2 -20.81 -19.77 -4.29
CA PHE A 2 -20.24 -19.56 -2.95
C PHE A 2 -20.60 -18.17 -2.45
N ASN A 3 -20.89 -18.05 -1.14
CA ASN A 3 -21.14 -16.80 -0.45
C ASN A 3 -20.30 -16.75 0.83
N GLY A 4 -19.60 -15.66 1.06
CA GLY A 4 -18.76 -15.50 2.25
C GLY A 4 -17.49 -14.72 1.97
N ILE A 5 -16.57 -14.75 2.92
CA ILE A 5 -15.27 -14.07 2.85
C ILE A 5 -14.18 -15.13 2.86
N LEU A 6 -13.23 -14.99 1.94
CA LEU A 6 -12.06 -15.84 1.82
C LEU A 6 -10.81 -14.99 2.07
N ASN A 7 -9.96 -15.39 3.03
CA ASN A 7 -8.65 -14.79 3.18
C ASN A 7 -7.66 -15.47 2.23
N VAL A 8 -7.09 -14.65 1.33
CA VAL A 8 -6.11 -15.12 0.34
C VAL A 8 -4.76 -14.50 0.66
N ARG A 9 -3.71 -15.30 0.74
CA ARG A 9 -2.34 -14.77 0.71
C ARG A 9 -2.02 -14.37 -0.73
N LYS A 10 -1.99 -13.05 -0.98
CA LYS A 10 -1.52 -12.54 -2.26
C LYS A 10 0.00 -12.62 -2.31
N GLU A 11 0.53 -13.25 -3.31
CA GLU A 11 1.97 -13.34 -3.58
C GLU A 11 2.47 -12.10 -4.33
N LYS A 12 3.79 -11.88 -4.29
CA LYS A 12 4.46 -10.88 -5.13
C LYS A 12 4.25 -11.19 -6.61
N GLY A 13 4.20 -10.13 -7.42
CA GLY A 13 3.98 -10.22 -8.86
C GLY A 13 2.52 -10.23 -9.30
N PHE A 14 1.56 -10.49 -8.38
CA PHE A 14 0.13 -10.40 -8.64
C PHE A 14 -0.43 -9.04 -8.22
N THR A 15 -1.31 -8.48 -9.03
CA THR A 15 -2.22 -7.43 -8.56
C THR A 15 -3.36 -8.03 -7.74
N SER A 16 -4.02 -7.23 -6.90
CA SER A 16 -5.23 -7.69 -6.18
C SER A 16 -6.34 -8.12 -7.16
N HIS A 17 -6.38 -7.51 -8.35
CA HIS A 17 -7.35 -7.86 -9.39
C HIS A 17 -7.04 -9.21 -10.06
N ASP A 18 -5.76 -9.55 -10.26
CA ASP A 18 -5.34 -10.85 -10.80
C ASP A 18 -5.77 -11.99 -9.87
N VAL A 19 -5.68 -11.78 -8.55
CA VAL A 19 -6.19 -12.74 -7.55
C VAL A 19 -7.68 -12.98 -7.74
N VAL A 20 -8.46 -11.90 -7.91
CA VAL A 20 -9.90 -12.00 -8.17
C VAL A 20 -10.18 -12.72 -9.49
N ALA A 21 -9.42 -12.42 -10.55
CA ALA A 21 -9.57 -13.08 -11.85
C ALA A 21 -9.29 -14.59 -11.77
N LYS A 22 -8.22 -14.97 -11.06
CA LYS A 22 -7.86 -16.37 -10.83
C LYS A 22 -8.94 -17.11 -10.04
N LEU A 23 -9.47 -16.48 -8.97
CA LEU A 23 -10.55 -17.06 -8.18
C LEU A 23 -11.86 -17.21 -8.98
N ARG A 24 -12.17 -16.29 -9.89
CA ARG A 24 -13.32 -16.44 -10.79
C ARG A 24 -13.22 -17.68 -11.65
N GLY A 25 -12.02 -17.99 -12.16
CA GLY A 25 -11.76 -19.22 -12.92
C GLY A 25 -11.90 -20.48 -12.06
N ILE A 26 -11.27 -20.49 -10.87
CA ILE A 26 -11.27 -21.65 -9.96
C ILE A 26 -12.69 -21.96 -9.45
N LEU A 27 -13.45 -20.94 -9.06
CA LEU A 27 -14.76 -21.08 -8.43
C LEU A 27 -15.92 -21.07 -9.44
N HIS A 28 -15.63 -20.88 -10.72
CA HIS A 28 -16.61 -20.70 -11.79
C HIS A 28 -17.72 -19.69 -11.44
N GLN A 29 -17.31 -18.58 -10.78
CA GLN A 29 -18.22 -17.57 -10.24
C GLN A 29 -17.75 -16.16 -10.60
N LYS A 30 -18.63 -15.34 -11.20
CA LYS A 30 -18.30 -13.98 -11.64
C LYS A 30 -18.28 -12.98 -10.48
N LYS A 31 -19.21 -13.12 -9.51
CA LYS A 31 -19.42 -12.14 -8.43
C LYS A 31 -18.41 -12.35 -7.31
N ILE A 32 -17.23 -11.72 -7.47
CA ILE A 32 -16.10 -11.75 -6.53
C ILE A 32 -15.48 -10.35 -6.50
N GLY A 33 -15.16 -9.85 -5.29
CA GLY A 33 -14.49 -8.57 -5.06
C GLY A 33 -13.51 -8.64 -3.89
N HIS A 34 -12.49 -7.80 -3.87
CA HIS A 34 -11.52 -7.69 -2.77
C HIS A 34 -11.78 -6.43 -1.92
N THR A 35 -11.32 -6.44 -0.66
CA THR A 35 -11.58 -5.38 0.32
C THR A 35 -10.42 -4.39 0.48
N GLY A 36 -9.40 -4.45 -0.36
CA GLY A 36 -8.26 -3.55 -0.33
C GLY A 36 -7.33 -3.83 -1.49
N THR A 37 -6.45 -2.88 -1.78
CA THR A 37 -5.45 -3.02 -2.84
C THR A 37 -4.09 -3.21 -2.20
N LEU A 38 -3.43 -4.31 -2.55
CA LEU A 38 -2.01 -4.54 -2.34
C LEU A 38 -1.29 -4.32 -3.66
N ASP A 39 -0.18 -3.60 -3.62
CA ASP A 39 0.68 -3.39 -4.79
C ASP A 39 1.26 -4.71 -5.29
N PRO A 40 1.65 -4.80 -6.57
CA PRO A 40 2.23 -6.03 -7.12
C PRO A 40 3.46 -6.52 -6.35
N ALA A 41 4.31 -5.60 -5.89
CA ALA A 41 5.50 -5.91 -5.11
C ALA A 41 5.20 -6.34 -3.66
N ALA A 42 4.02 -6.03 -3.13
CA ALA A 42 3.60 -6.43 -1.78
C ALA A 42 3.05 -7.85 -1.76
N GLU A 43 3.24 -8.55 -0.65
CA GLU A 43 2.57 -9.80 -0.33
C GLU A 43 1.80 -9.67 0.98
N GLY A 44 0.77 -10.48 1.17
CA GLY A 44 0.02 -10.45 2.42
C GLY A 44 -1.43 -10.90 2.28
N VAL A 45 -2.18 -10.72 3.36
CA VAL A 45 -3.58 -11.12 3.43
C VAL A 45 -4.44 -10.17 2.60
N LEU A 46 -5.17 -10.74 1.65
CA LEU A 46 -6.17 -10.08 0.84
C LEU A 46 -7.53 -10.72 1.11
N PRO A 47 -8.41 -10.09 1.89
CA PRO A 47 -9.75 -10.60 2.06
C PRO A 47 -10.56 -10.41 0.78
N VAL A 48 -11.19 -11.49 0.33
CA VAL A 48 -11.98 -11.54 -0.91
C VAL A 48 -13.41 -11.95 -0.59
N CYS A 49 -14.36 -11.15 -1.03
CA CYS A 49 -15.78 -11.39 -0.84
C CYS A 49 -16.37 -12.13 -2.04
N LEU A 50 -17.15 -13.18 -1.75
CA LEU A 50 -17.79 -14.05 -2.73
C LEU A 50 -19.30 -13.87 -2.72
N GLY A 51 -19.92 -13.82 -3.88
CA GLY A 51 -21.36 -13.79 -4.05
C GLY A 51 -22.04 -12.60 -3.36
N SER A 52 -23.01 -12.85 -2.49
CA SER A 52 -23.74 -11.80 -1.77
C SER A 52 -22.83 -10.99 -0.82
N ALA A 53 -21.74 -11.59 -0.30
CA ALA A 53 -20.79 -10.90 0.56
C ALA A 53 -20.02 -9.77 -0.13
N THR A 54 -20.05 -9.65 -1.47
CA THR A 54 -19.47 -8.49 -2.17
C THR A 54 -20.10 -7.15 -1.76
N LYS A 55 -21.32 -7.17 -1.18
CA LYS A 55 -21.95 -5.98 -0.60
C LYS A 55 -21.24 -5.47 0.66
N LEU A 56 -20.40 -6.30 1.29
CA LEU A 56 -19.66 -5.93 2.49
C LEU A 56 -18.29 -5.28 2.16
N VAL A 57 -17.89 -5.26 0.89
CA VAL A 57 -16.56 -4.75 0.49
C VAL A 57 -16.34 -3.33 1.00
N GLU A 58 -17.30 -2.42 0.83
CA GLU A 58 -17.17 -1.02 1.26
C GLU A 58 -16.97 -0.89 2.78
N PHE A 59 -17.62 -1.72 3.59
CA PHE A 59 -17.50 -1.69 5.06
C PHE A 59 -16.20 -2.34 5.57
N LEU A 60 -15.55 -3.15 4.75
CA LEU A 60 -14.31 -3.84 5.08
C LEU A 60 -13.06 -3.13 4.54
N THR A 61 -13.24 -2.20 3.58
CA THR A 61 -12.13 -1.46 2.98
C THR A 61 -11.51 -0.46 3.96
N ASP A 62 -12.34 0.21 4.78
CA ASP A 62 -11.92 1.25 5.73
C ASP A 62 -11.56 0.69 7.12
N ARG A 63 -10.88 -0.46 7.14
CA ARG A 63 -10.36 -1.05 8.37
C ARG A 63 -8.89 -0.77 8.54
N THR A 64 -8.43 -0.76 9.78
CA THR A 64 -7.01 -0.69 10.12
C THR A 64 -6.21 -1.80 9.43
N LYS A 65 -5.01 -1.48 9.05
CA LYS A 65 -4.08 -2.39 8.36
C LYS A 65 -2.74 -2.38 9.06
N THR A 66 -2.07 -3.51 9.04
CA THR A 66 -0.70 -3.63 9.52
C THR A 66 0.20 -3.98 8.36
N TYR A 67 1.23 -3.18 8.15
CA TYR A 67 2.24 -3.40 7.12
C TYR A 67 3.61 -3.63 7.78
N ARG A 68 4.30 -4.67 7.33
CA ARG A 68 5.73 -4.82 7.59
C ARG A 68 6.48 -4.35 6.35
N ALA A 69 7.27 -3.31 6.52
CA ALA A 69 7.98 -2.65 5.42
C ALA A 69 9.50 -2.66 5.65
N VAL A 70 10.24 -2.64 4.55
CA VAL A 70 11.68 -2.42 4.55
C VAL A 70 11.92 -1.06 3.91
N LEU A 71 12.48 -0.12 4.69
CA LEU A 71 12.98 1.15 4.17
C LEU A 71 14.43 1.01 3.77
N LEU A 72 14.78 1.65 2.66
CA LEU A 72 16.16 1.93 2.28
C LEU A 72 16.36 3.44 2.38
N LEU A 73 17.05 3.88 3.41
CA LEU A 73 17.36 5.31 3.60
C LEU A 73 18.41 5.77 2.59
N GLY A 74 18.44 7.07 2.34
CA GLY A 74 19.41 7.69 1.43
C GLY A 74 19.08 7.52 -0.06
N VAL A 75 17.94 6.91 -0.42
CA VAL A 75 17.48 6.77 -1.81
C VAL A 75 16.08 7.35 -1.95
N GLU A 76 15.91 8.26 -2.88
CA GLU A 76 14.62 8.84 -3.27
C GLU A 76 14.24 8.38 -4.66
N THR A 77 13.00 7.91 -4.84
CA THR A 77 12.45 7.48 -6.13
C THR A 77 11.17 8.23 -6.47
N ASP A 78 10.84 8.30 -7.76
CA ASP A 78 9.63 8.95 -8.25
C ASP A 78 8.33 8.23 -7.85
N SER A 79 8.40 6.92 -7.62
CA SER A 79 7.27 6.10 -7.16
C SER A 79 7.14 6.03 -5.64
N GLN A 80 8.14 6.49 -4.87
CA GLN A 80 8.27 6.33 -3.42
C GLN A 80 8.39 4.85 -2.98
N ASP A 81 8.76 3.97 -3.90
CA ASP A 81 9.12 2.57 -3.64
C ASP A 81 10.33 2.17 -4.51
N MET A 82 10.83 0.94 -4.34
CA MET A 82 12.00 0.44 -5.06
C MET A 82 11.75 0.05 -6.52
N THR A 83 10.53 0.25 -7.04
CA THR A 83 10.18 -0.04 -8.44
C THR A 83 10.33 1.18 -9.35
N GLY A 84 10.45 2.37 -8.76
CA GLY A 84 10.58 3.64 -9.48
C GLY A 84 12.02 3.97 -9.91
N THR A 85 12.12 5.08 -10.64
CA THR A 85 13.41 5.64 -11.04
C THR A 85 14.05 6.38 -9.88
N VAL A 86 15.33 6.13 -9.61
CA VAL A 86 16.09 6.85 -8.59
C VAL A 86 16.26 8.31 -9.01
N LEU A 87 15.76 9.23 -8.21
CA LEU A 87 15.87 10.67 -8.41
C LEU A 87 17.08 11.27 -7.70
N ARG A 88 17.38 10.74 -6.50
CA ARG A 88 18.45 11.26 -5.66
C ARG A 88 19.00 10.15 -4.76
N THR A 89 20.30 10.24 -4.49
CA THR A 89 20.99 9.44 -3.48
C THR A 89 21.76 10.35 -2.54
N GLN A 90 21.83 9.99 -1.27
CA GLN A 90 22.63 10.67 -0.27
C GLN A 90 23.17 9.69 0.77
N GLU A 91 24.28 10.02 1.37
CA GLU A 91 24.82 9.24 2.51
C GLU A 91 23.89 9.34 3.72
N VAL A 92 23.78 8.24 4.45
CA VAL A 92 22.95 8.15 5.67
C VAL A 92 23.84 8.31 6.88
N CYS A 93 23.75 9.45 7.53
CA CYS A 93 24.57 9.83 8.69
C CYS A 93 23.75 9.99 9.98
N CYS A 94 22.49 9.52 10.01
CA CYS A 94 21.65 9.65 11.19
C CYS A 94 21.98 8.58 12.24
N SER A 95 21.82 8.95 13.50
CA SER A 95 21.85 8.02 14.63
C SER A 95 20.56 7.19 14.71
N GLU A 96 20.61 6.10 15.45
CA GLU A 96 19.42 5.30 15.73
C GLU A 96 18.36 6.11 16.51
N GLU A 97 18.78 6.99 17.41
CA GLU A 97 17.89 7.85 18.21
C GLU A 97 17.12 8.84 17.31
N GLU A 98 17.81 9.50 16.39
CA GLU A 98 17.22 10.40 15.41
C GLU A 98 16.21 9.66 14.50
N LEU A 99 16.57 8.45 14.08
CA LEU A 99 15.65 7.63 13.29
C LEU A 99 14.39 7.24 14.06
N ARG A 100 14.53 6.85 15.34
CA ARG A 100 13.39 6.53 16.21
C ARG A 100 12.50 7.75 16.44
N ALA A 101 13.09 8.90 16.70
CA ALA A 101 12.36 10.16 16.87
C ALA A 101 11.61 10.55 15.59
N ALA A 102 12.24 10.43 14.43
CA ALA A 102 11.62 10.67 13.13
C ALA A 102 10.44 9.72 12.88
N ALA A 103 10.60 8.42 13.12
CA ALA A 103 9.52 7.45 12.97
C ALA A 103 8.34 7.77 13.90
N GLN A 104 8.62 8.09 15.16
CA GLN A 104 7.60 8.44 16.15
C GLN A 104 6.83 9.72 15.79
N SER A 105 7.44 10.66 15.09
CA SER A 105 6.77 11.89 14.66
C SER A 105 5.63 11.67 13.66
N PHE A 106 5.57 10.51 13.01
CA PHE A 106 4.47 10.12 12.12
C PHE A 106 3.30 9.43 12.84
N VAL A 107 3.46 9.08 14.12
CA VAL A 107 2.36 8.47 14.90
C VAL A 107 1.31 9.54 15.20
N GLY A 108 0.04 9.20 14.99
CA GLY A 108 -1.11 10.10 15.04
C GLY A 108 -1.64 10.46 13.67
N GLY A 109 -2.39 11.56 13.61
CA GLY A 109 -2.99 12.02 12.36
C GLY A 109 -2.14 13.06 11.66
N TYR A 110 -1.90 12.89 10.37
CA TYR A 110 -1.24 13.91 9.54
C TYR A 110 -1.84 14.00 8.13
N GLU A 111 -1.54 15.10 7.45
CA GLU A 111 -2.01 15.35 6.08
C GLU A 111 -1.00 14.81 5.07
N GLN A 112 -1.32 13.68 4.43
CA GLN A 112 -0.49 13.04 3.43
C GLN A 112 -0.87 13.49 2.01
N ILE A 113 0.09 13.98 1.24
CA ILE A 113 -0.06 14.15 -0.20
C ILE A 113 0.26 12.80 -0.88
N PRO A 114 -0.71 12.17 -1.56
CA PRO A 114 -0.48 10.85 -2.16
C PRO A 114 0.54 10.94 -3.31
N PRO A 115 1.38 9.91 -3.53
CA PRO A 115 2.27 9.88 -4.68
C PRO A 115 1.50 9.82 -5.99
N MET A 116 2.13 10.25 -7.09
CA MET A 116 1.56 10.13 -8.44
C MET A 116 1.37 8.65 -8.83
N TYR A 117 2.25 7.77 -8.37
CA TYR A 117 2.15 6.31 -8.59
C TYR A 117 1.20 5.66 -7.57
N SER A 118 -0.06 6.11 -7.56
CA SER A 118 -1.10 5.55 -6.68
C SER A 118 -2.39 5.21 -7.46
N ALA A 119 -3.19 4.32 -6.88
CA ALA A 119 -4.49 3.94 -7.44
C ALA A 119 -5.59 4.99 -7.21
N LYS A 120 -5.29 6.07 -6.46
CA LYS A 120 -6.25 7.16 -6.22
C LYS A 120 -6.65 7.82 -7.54
N LYS A 121 -7.91 8.26 -7.60
CA LYS A 121 -8.47 8.91 -8.81
C LYS A 121 -8.59 10.42 -8.60
N GLN A 122 -8.28 11.16 -9.66
CA GLN A 122 -8.56 12.59 -9.76
C GLN A 122 -9.20 12.87 -11.11
N GLY A 123 -10.33 13.57 -11.12
CA GLY A 123 -11.09 13.81 -12.35
C GLY A 123 -11.49 12.51 -13.10
N GLY A 124 -11.77 11.44 -12.33
CA GLY A 124 -12.14 10.13 -12.89
C GLY A 124 -10.98 9.26 -13.40
N LYS A 125 -9.74 9.79 -13.47
CA LYS A 125 -8.54 9.06 -13.93
C LYS A 125 -7.67 8.68 -12.74
N LYS A 126 -7.05 7.50 -12.77
CA LYS A 126 -6.08 7.09 -11.74
C LYS A 126 -4.81 7.93 -11.85
N LEU A 127 -4.22 8.31 -10.72
CA LEU A 127 -2.97 9.08 -10.70
C LEU A 127 -1.83 8.33 -11.40
N VAL A 128 -1.73 7.01 -11.20
CA VAL A 128 -0.72 6.18 -11.87
C VAL A 128 -0.84 6.20 -13.40
N ASP A 129 -2.05 6.31 -13.96
CA ASP A 129 -2.25 6.37 -15.41
C ASP A 129 -1.81 7.73 -15.98
N LEU A 130 -1.92 8.80 -15.18
CA LEU A 130 -1.40 10.13 -15.50
C LEU A 130 0.13 10.16 -15.40
N ALA A 131 0.69 9.60 -14.33
CA ALA A 131 2.14 9.50 -14.12
C ALA A 131 2.85 8.78 -15.28
N ARG A 132 2.31 7.65 -15.73
CA ARG A 132 2.83 6.90 -16.88
C ARG A 132 2.82 7.68 -18.19
N ARG A 133 2.00 8.72 -18.29
CA ARG A 133 1.94 9.65 -19.43
C ARG A 133 2.81 10.89 -19.22
N GLY A 134 3.59 10.95 -18.15
CA GLY A 134 4.40 12.11 -17.79
C GLY A 134 3.58 13.32 -17.31
N ILE A 135 2.32 13.14 -16.96
CA ILE A 135 1.43 14.20 -16.51
C ILE A 135 1.44 14.24 -14.99
N THR A 136 1.91 15.35 -14.43
CA THR A 136 1.83 15.62 -12.99
C THR A 136 0.63 16.54 -12.73
N VAL A 137 -0.16 16.21 -11.70
CA VAL A 137 -1.31 17.02 -11.27
C VAL A 137 -1.16 17.40 -9.80
N GLU A 138 -1.73 18.53 -9.42
CA GLU A 138 -1.84 18.91 -8.02
C GLU A 138 -2.74 17.90 -7.30
N ARG A 139 -2.31 17.41 -6.15
CA ARG A 139 -3.02 16.37 -5.39
C ARG A 139 -3.41 16.93 -4.03
N PRO A 140 -4.69 16.87 -3.67
CA PRO A 140 -5.12 17.27 -2.33
C PRO A 140 -4.48 16.35 -1.29
N ALA A 141 -4.07 16.94 -0.17
CA ALA A 141 -3.68 16.17 0.99
C ALA A 141 -4.88 15.38 1.54
N HIS A 142 -4.60 14.25 2.14
CA HIS A 142 -5.58 13.42 2.82
C HIS A 142 -5.11 13.16 4.23
N ARG A 143 -6.03 13.30 5.18
CA ARG A 143 -5.76 12.91 6.55
C ARG A 143 -5.57 11.41 6.62
N VAL A 144 -4.43 10.98 7.16
CA VAL A 144 -4.12 9.58 7.46
C VAL A 144 -3.86 9.47 8.98
N GLU A 145 -4.15 8.29 9.51
CA GLU A 145 -3.97 8.00 10.93
C GLU A 145 -3.01 6.82 11.05
N ILE A 146 -1.92 7.02 11.76
CA ILE A 146 -0.96 5.96 12.09
C ILE A 146 -1.04 5.72 13.59
N SER A 147 -1.54 4.56 13.99
CA SER A 147 -1.73 4.25 15.41
C SER A 147 -0.46 3.76 16.09
N ASP A 148 0.47 3.16 15.34
CA ASP A 148 1.74 2.66 15.88
C ASP A 148 2.78 2.49 14.77
N ILE A 149 4.04 2.79 15.09
CA ILE A 149 5.21 2.44 14.28
C ILE A 149 6.23 1.74 15.17
N ARG A 150 6.63 0.53 14.79
CA ARG A 150 7.66 -0.23 15.48
C ARG A 150 8.83 -0.50 14.55
N LEU A 151 10.02 -0.02 14.93
CA LEU A 151 11.26 -0.36 14.25
C LEU A 151 11.74 -1.71 14.78
N GLU A 152 11.78 -2.73 13.91
CA GLU A 152 12.12 -4.12 14.27
C GLU A 152 13.61 -4.39 14.14
N GLU A 153 14.22 -3.88 13.05
CA GLU A 153 15.62 -4.08 12.74
C GLU A 153 16.20 -2.80 12.15
N ILE A 154 17.29 -2.32 12.69
CA ILE A 154 18.02 -1.14 12.22
C ILE A 154 19.42 -1.58 11.83
N ALA A 155 19.69 -1.64 10.53
CA ALA A 155 20.99 -1.94 9.93
C ALA A 155 21.23 -0.94 8.80
N LEU A 156 21.54 0.31 9.17
CA LEU A 156 21.64 1.42 8.22
C LEU A 156 22.50 1.07 6.99
N PRO A 157 22.05 1.42 5.79
CA PRO A 157 20.88 2.25 5.48
C PRO A 157 19.53 1.51 5.45
N ARG A 158 19.47 0.22 5.79
CA ARG A 158 18.27 -0.61 5.78
C ARG A 158 17.58 -0.61 7.15
N VAL A 159 16.26 -0.39 7.14
CA VAL A 159 15.42 -0.40 8.34
C VAL A 159 14.18 -1.27 8.09
N VAL A 160 13.88 -2.18 9.00
CA VAL A 160 12.64 -2.96 8.98
C VAL A 160 11.70 -2.40 10.01
N MET A 161 10.46 -2.12 9.61
CA MET A 161 9.45 -1.58 10.50
C MET A 161 8.08 -2.23 10.28
N THR A 162 7.27 -2.21 11.34
CA THR A 162 5.85 -2.51 11.29
C THR A 162 5.06 -1.23 11.55
N VAL A 163 4.07 -0.95 10.72
CA VAL A 163 3.19 0.23 10.78
C VAL A 163 1.75 -0.22 10.86
N ASN A 164 1.00 0.33 11.82
CA ASN A 164 -0.43 0.15 11.95
C ASN A 164 -1.16 1.45 11.55
N CYS A 165 -2.00 1.39 10.52
CA CYS A 165 -2.70 2.55 9.97
C CYS A 165 -4.08 2.20 9.38
#